data_3d3fff5c07e78a60fabf4a7d086864ba
#
_entry.id   3d3fff5c07e78a60fabf4a7d086864ba
#
_cell.length_a   1.000
_cell.length_b   1.000
_cell.length_c   1.000
_cell.angle_alpha   90.00
_cell.angle_beta   90.00
_cell.angle_gamma   90.00
#
_symmetry.space_group_name_H-M   'P 1'
#
loop_
_entity.id
_entity.type
_entity.pdbx_description
1 polymer ?
#
loop_
_entity_poly.entity_id
_entity_poly.type
_entity_poly.pdbx_seq_one_letter_code
_entity_poly.pdbx_strand_id
1 'polypeptide(L)'
;MNSVCIATYNGEKYIHEQLASILSQINIDDEVIISDDNSTDNTIQIINNFNDPRIKLIKGGFRNFTFNFENAIKHAKGDYIFLSDQDDVWLPNKYTTTLHALKSYDLVCSDAIVVNQNLSPIHSSFFEYYNSGKGILKNIIKCSYCGACIAFN
;
A
#
# COMPACT_ATOMS: atom_id res chain seq x y z
N MET A 1 12.93 3.49 11.55
CA MET A 1 12.63 2.46 10.53
C MET A 1 11.12 2.47 10.28
N ASN A 2 10.68 2.34 9.02
CA ASN A 2 9.26 2.32 8.69
C ASN A 2 8.91 1.05 7.90
N SER A 3 7.65 0.63 7.93
CA SER A 3 7.18 -0.56 7.24
C SER A 3 6.14 -0.20 6.18
N VAL A 4 6.30 -0.74 4.98
CA VAL A 4 5.26 -0.75 3.95
C VAL A 4 4.63 -2.14 3.92
N CYS A 5 3.34 -2.24 4.16
CA CYS A 5 2.58 -3.48 4.20
C CYS A 5 1.76 -3.66 2.93
N ILE A 6 1.97 -4.76 2.23
CA ILE A 6 1.29 -5.09 0.99
C ILE A 6 0.59 -6.44 1.14
N ALA A 7 -0.66 -6.52 0.71
CA ALA A 7 -1.39 -7.77 0.55
C ALA A 7 -1.41 -8.14 -0.94
N THR A 8 -0.98 -9.36 -1.29
CA THR A 8 -0.95 -9.83 -2.69
C THR A 8 -1.76 -11.11 -2.88
N TYR A 9 -2.39 -11.19 -4.05
CA TYR A 9 -2.98 -12.40 -4.61
C TYR A 9 -3.10 -12.27 -6.13
N ASN A 10 -2.38 -13.09 -6.88
CA ASN A 10 -2.38 -13.11 -8.35
C ASN A 10 -2.17 -11.71 -8.97
N GLY A 11 -1.11 -11.02 -8.52
CA GLY A 11 -0.78 -9.64 -8.88
C GLY A 11 0.30 -9.52 -9.97
N GLU A 12 0.62 -10.55 -10.75
CA GLU A 12 1.73 -10.59 -11.70
C GLU A 12 1.77 -9.41 -12.66
N LYS A 13 0.61 -8.81 -12.97
CA LYS A 13 0.50 -7.71 -13.94
C LYS A 13 0.96 -6.36 -13.39
N TYR A 14 0.96 -6.18 -12.06
CA TYR A 14 1.07 -4.86 -11.45
C TYR A 14 2.16 -4.77 -10.39
N ILE A 15 2.44 -5.89 -9.69
CA ILE A 15 3.33 -5.90 -8.51
C ILE A 15 4.73 -5.37 -8.80
N HIS A 16 5.22 -5.49 -10.03
CA HIS A 16 6.53 -4.98 -10.42
C HIS A 16 6.58 -3.45 -10.33
N GLU A 17 5.65 -2.76 -11.00
CA GLU A 17 5.56 -1.30 -11.01
C GLU A 17 5.31 -0.76 -9.61
N GLN A 18 4.45 -1.41 -8.85
CA GLN A 18 4.17 -1.03 -7.46
C GLN A 18 5.43 -1.12 -6.60
N LEU A 19 6.14 -2.24 -6.59
CA LEU A 19 7.36 -2.40 -5.80
C LEU A 19 8.47 -1.44 -6.24
N ALA A 20 8.66 -1.23 -7.54
CA ALA A 20 9.64 -0.29 -8.06
C ALA A 20 9.34 1.14 -7.56
N SER A 21 8.07 1.55 -7.56
CA SER A 21 7.64 2.87 -7.09
C SER A 21 7.88 3.08 -5.59
N ILE A 22 7.69 2.05 -4.78
CA ILE A 22 7.93 2.07 -3.33
C ILE A 22 9.43 2.08 -3.03
N LEU A 23 10.18 1.12 -3.58
CA LEU A 23 11.61 0.93 -3.31
C LEU A 23 12.47 2.13 -3.71
N SER A 24 12.00 2.91 -4.70
CA SER A 24 12.66 4.14 -5.12
C SER A 24 12.53 5.30 -4.13
N GLN A 25 11.61 5.21 -3.15
CA GLN A 25 11.30 6.30 -2.22
C GLN A 25 11.67 6.01 -0.77
N ILE A 26 11.59 4.76 -0.33
CA ILE A 26 11.88 4.36 1.05
C ILE A 26 13.40 4.30 1.32
N ASN A 27 13.79 4.47 2.58
CA ASN A 27 15.19 4.43 2.99
C ASN A 27 15.74 3.00 3.03
N ILE A 28 17.07 2.88 3.12
CA ILE A 28 17.74 1.58 3.18
C ILE A 28 17.38 0.79 4.45
N ASP A 29 17.06 1.47 5.54
CA ASP A 29 16.69 0.86 6.81
C ASP A 29 15.20 0.55 6.94
N ASP A 30 14.37 0.92 5.94
CA ASP A 30 12.95 0.61 5.93
C ASP A 30 12.70 -0.80 5.39
N GLU A 31 11.47 -1.29 5.56
CA GLU A 31 11.08 -2.63 5.10
C GLU A 31 9.78 -2.61 4.29
N VAL A 32 9.66 -3.60 3.40
CA VAL A 32 8.42 -3.90 2.67
C VAL A 32 7.97 -5.30 3.05
N ILE A 33 6.89 -5.41 3.81
CA ILE A 33 6.30 -6.70 4.20
C ILE A 33 5.20 -7.05 3.20
N ILE A 34 5.40 -8.11 2.45
CA ILE A 34 4.44 -8.60 1.46
C ILE A 34 3.82 -9.89 1.98
N SER A 35 2.53 -9.87 2.27
CA SER A 35 1.76 -11.08 2.60
C SER A 35 1.09 -11.61 1.34
N ASP A 36 1.50 -12.79 0.88
CA ASP A 36 0.95 -13.43 -0.32
C ASP A 36 -0.09 -14.48 0.03
N ASP A 37 -1.31 -14.32 -0.49
CA ASP A 37 -2.46 -15.18 -0.19
C ASP A 37 -2.54 -16.43 -1.10
N ASN A 38 -1.40 -17.12 -1.30
CA ASN A 38 -1.22 -18.29 -2.16
C ASN A 38 -1.44 -17.97 -3.65
N SER A 39 -0.73 -16.99 -4.18
CA SER A 39 -0.70 -16.71 -5.63
C SER A 39 -0.30 -17.93 -6.43
N THR A 40 -0.95 -18.13 -7.56
CA THR A 40 -0.73 -19.24 -8.50
C THR A 40 -0.13 -18.81 -9.83
N ASP A 41 -0.01 -17.50 -10.03
CA ASP A 41 0.65 -16.84 -11.17
C ASP A 41 2.13 -16.53 -10.87
N ASN A 42 2.75 -15.65 -11.65
CA ASN A 42 4.16 -15.29 -11.47
C ASN A 42 4.44 -14.26 -10.37
N THR A 43 3.46 -13.88 -9.54
CA THR A 43 3.59 -12.85 -8.50
C THR A 43 4.81 -13.08 -7.61
N ILE A 44 4.95 -14.28 -7.03
CA ILE A 44 6.05 -14.63 -6.12
C ILE A 44 7.41 -14.56 -6.84
N GLN A 45 7.47 -15.03 -8.08
CA GLN A 45 8.69 -14.98 -8.89
C GLN A 45 9.12 -13.55 -9.16
N ILE A 46 8.18 -12.67 -9.51
CA ILE A 46 8.44 -11.25 -9.76
C ILE A 46 8.98 -10.57 -8.52
N ILE A 47 8.35 -10.80 -7.35
CA ILE A 47 8.81 -10.25 -6.07
C ILE A 47 10.24 -10.69 -5.75
N ASN A 48 10.55 -11.98 -5.90
CA ASN A 48 11.88 -12.52 -5.61
C ASN A 48 12.96 -11.98 -6.57
N ASN A 49 12.61 -11.66 -7.81
CA ASN A 49 13.53 -11.13 -8.80
C ASN A 49 14.06 -9.72 -8.46
N PHE A 50 13.39 -8.96 -7.59
CA PHE A 50 13.93 -7.68 -7.09
C PHE A 50 15.24 -7.85 -6.33
N ASN A 51 15.42 -8.99 -5.65
CA ASN A 51 16.61 -9.28 -4.85
C ASN A 51 17.02 -8.11 -3.93
N ASP A 52 16.04 -7.41 -3.37
CA ASP A 52 16.21 -6.26 -2.48
C ASP A 52 16.05 -6.72 -1.02
N PRO A 53 17.05 -6.50 -0.14
CA PRO A 53 17.02 -6.96 1.25
C PRO A 53 15.92 -6.32 2.11
N ARG A 54 15.33 -5.22 1.66
CA ARG A 54 14.21 -4.57 2.34
C ARG A 54 12.89 -5.34 2.17
N ILE A 55 12.78 -6.21 1.16
CA ILE A 55 11.57 -6.99 0.89
C ILE A 55 11.55 -8.24 1.78
N LYS A 56 10.43 -8.43 2.48
CA LYS A 56 10.11 -9.62 3.26
C LYS A 56 8.81 -10.23 2.77
N LEU A 57 8.91 -11.29 2.00
CA LEU A 57 7.77 -12.06 1.53
C LEU A 57 7.36 -13.08 2.60
N ILE A 58 6.10 -13.00 3.04
CA ILE A 58 5.52 -13.92 4.03
C ILE A 58 4.28 -14.63 3.44
N LYS A 59 4.02 -15.82 3.94
CA LYS A 59 2.88 -16.63 3.49
C LYS A 59 1.59 -16.16 4.17
N GLY A 60 0.55 -15.88 3.37
CA GLY A 60 -0.82 -15.69 3.78
C GLY A 60 -1.59 -17.03 3.80
N GLY A 61 -2.64 -17.14 3.01
CA GLY A 61 -3.47 -18.35 2.90
C GLY A 61 -4.83 -18.18 3.57
N PHE A 62 -5.24 -16.94 3.71
CA PHE A 62 -6.48 -16.56 4.40
C PHE A 62 -7.69 -16.52 3.47
N ARG A 63 -7.49 -16.42 2.16
CA ARG A 63 -8.54 -16.16 1.14
C ARG A 63 -9.40 -14.95 1.50
N ASN A 64 -8.74 -13.95 2.10
CA ASN A 64 -9.36 -12.72 2.60
C ASN A 64 -8.33 -11.60 2.66
N PHE A 65 -8.57 -10.53 1.91
CA PHE A 65 -7.62 -9.42 1.81
C PHE A 65 -7.37 -8.71 3.15
N THR A 66 -8.40 -8.59 3.99
CA THR A 66 -8.28 -7.95 5.32
C THR A 66 -7.33 -8.72 6.22
N PHE A 67 -7.50 -10.05 6.30
CA PHE A 67 -6.60 -10.90 7.07
C PHE A 67 -5.20 -10.96 6.47
N ASN A 68 -5.08 -10.82 5.15
CA ASN A 68 -3.80 -10.76 4.48
C ASN A 68 -3.04 -9.47 4.84
N PHE A 69 -3.72 -8.32 4.88
CA PHE A 69 -3.16 -7.08 5.40
C PHE A 69 -2.81 -7.18 6.90
N GLU A 70 -3.72 -7.72 7.71
CA GLU A 70 -3.47 -7.94 9.14
C GLU A 70 -2.20 -8.78 9.38
N ASN A 71 -1.99 -9.80 8.56
CA ASN A 71 -0.77 -10.62 8.60
C ASN A 71 0.48 -9.79 8.28
N ALA A 72 0.45 -8.95 7.25
CA ALA A 72 1.57 -8.06 6.93
C ALA A 72 1.86 -7.09 8.09
N ILE A 73 0.82 -6.44 8.64
CA ILE A 73 0.93 -5.51 9.77
C ILE A 73 1.53 -6.19 11.01
N LYS A 74 1.11 -7.41 11.34
CA LYS A 74 1.66 -8.17 12.49
C LYS A 74 3.16 -8.47 12.37
N HIS A 75 3.70 -8.50 11.16
CA HIS A 75 5.13 -8.71 10.90
C HIS A 75 5.93 -7.42 10.75
N ALA A 76 5.24 -6.27 10.65
CA ALA A 76 5.86 -4.96 10.57
C ALA A 76 6.59 -4.60 11.87
N LYS A 77 7.76 -3.96 11.75
CA LYS A 77 8.61 -3.55 12.88
C LYS A 77 8.89 -2.04 12.87
N GLY A 78 8.39 -1.33 11.88
CA GLY A 78 8.59 0.11 11.72
C GLY A 78 7.73 0.92 12.68
N ASP A 79 8.18 2.12 12.97
CA ASP A 79 7.47 3.09 13.83
C ASP A 79 6.23 3.64 13.11
N TYR A 80 6.30 3.74 11.78
CA TYR A 80 5.18 4.12 10.92
C TYR A 80 4.90 3.01 9.93
N ILE A 81 3.61 2.70 9.75
CA ILE A 81 3.12 1.68 8.84
C ILE A 81 2.38 2.35 7.68
N PHE A 82 2.76 2.01 6.45
CA PHE A 82 2.12 2.41 5.22
C PHE A 82 1.39 1.20 4.64
N LEU A 83 0.11 1.34 4.34
CA LEU A 83 -0.63 0.33 3.59
C LEU A 83 -0.51 0.62 2.10
N SER A 84 -0.45 -0.44 1.29
CA SER A 84 -0.36 -0.33 -0.15
C SER A 84 -1.00 -1.55 -0.81
N ASP A 85 -1.86 -1.32 -1.81
CA ASP A 85 -2.41 -2.41 -2.63
C ASP A 85 -1.38 -2.85 -3.68
N GLN A 86 -1.53 -4.05 -4.22
CA GLN A 86 -0.57 -4.65 -5.16
C GLN A 86 -0.56 -3.99 -6.55
N ASP A 87 -1.57 -3.22 -6.89
CA ASP A 87 -1.88 -2.71 -8.22
C ASP A 87 -1.90 -1.17 -8.31
N ASP A 88 -1.41 -0.50 -7.29
CA ASP A 88 -1.19 0.94 -7.26
C ASP A 88 0.23 1.32 -7.71
N VAL A 89 0.47 2.62 -7.88
CA VAL A 89 1.81 3.19 -8.09
C VAL A 89 1.99 4.42 -7.22
N TRP A 90 3.05 4.45 -6.41
CA TRP A 90 3.36 5.61 -5.58
C TRP A 90 3.88 6.77 -6.43
N LEU A 91 3.18 7.89 -6.36
CA LEU A 91 3.66 9.13 -6.97
C LEU A 91 4.92 9.65 -6.25
N PRO A 92 5.78 10.42 -6.95
CA PRO A 92 6.95 11.03 -6.33
C PRO A 92 6.61 11.79 -5.05
N ASN A 93 7.45 11.66 -4.03
CA ASN A 93 7.31 12.30 -2.71
C ASN A 93 6.15 11.78 -1.84
N LYS A 94 5.40 10.72 -2.22
CA LYS A 94 4.37 10.15 -1.36
C LYS A 94 4.94 9.80 0.01
N TYR A 95 6.07 9.09 0.05
CA TYR A 95 6.71 8.65 1.29
C TYR A 95 7.08 9.82 2.19
N THR A 96 7.85 10.78 1.69
CA THR A 96 8.35 11.92 2.48
C THR A 96 7.24 12.86 2.94
N THR A 97 6.25 13.10 2.08
CA THR A 97 5.08 13.94 2.40
C THR A 97 4.24 13.31 3.51
N THR A 98 3.98 12.00 3.41
CA THR A 98 3.20 11.27 4.41
C THR A 98 3.93 11.19 5.75
N LEU A 99 5.25 10.90 5.75
CA LEU A 99 6.06 10.93 6.97
C LEU A 99 6.08 12.31 7.64
N HIS A 100 6.12 13.38 6.85
CA HIS A 100 6.05 14.73 7.41
C HIS A 100 4.71 14.98 8.14
N ALA A 101 3.61 14.51 7.56
CA ALA A 101 2.28 14.64 8.17
C ALA A 101 2.15 13.77 9.44
N LEU A 102 2.69 12.56 9.45
CA LEU A 102 2.67 11.64 10.60
C LEU A 102 3.41 12.17 11.84
N LYS A 103 4.27 13.19 11.71
CA LYS A 103 4.84 13.89 12.87
C LYS A 103 3.82 14.65 13.70
N SER A 104 2.65 14.95 13.12
CA SER A 104 1.60 15.76 13.76
C SER A 104 0.27 15.02 13.89
N TYR A 105 0.12 13.87 13.24
CA TYR A 105 -1.12 13.09 13.21
C TYR A 105 -0.82 11.60 13.35
N ASP A 106 -1.65 10.89 14.12
CA ASP A 106 -1.51 9.44 14.34
C ASP A 106 -1.89 8.62 13.10
N LEU A 107 -2.74 9.19 12.22
CA LEU A 107 -3.18 8.57 10.97
C LEU A 107 -3.27 9.63 9.87
N VAL A 108 -2.76 9.29 8.71
CA VAL A 108 -2.79 10.11 7.49
C VAL A 108 -3.43 9.28 6.37
N CYS A 109 -4.37 9.89 5.65
CA CYS A 109 -4.89 9.35 4.41
C CYS A 109 -4.57 10.34 3.28
N SER A 110 -3.79 9.91 2.30
CA SER A 110 -3.47 10.71 1.12
C SER A 110 -4.58 10.61 0.09
N ASP A 111 -4.70 11.64 -0.77
CA ASP A 111 -5.49 11.52 -1.99
C ASP A 111 -4.76 10.67 -3.05
N ALA A 112 -5.45 10.29 -4.10
CA ALA A 112 -4.91 9.51 -5.21
C ALA A 112 -5.48 9.99 -6.55
N ILE A 113 -4.73 9.79 -7.62
CA ILE A 113 -5.22 9.92 -8.99
C ILE A 113 -5.85 8.59 -9.38
N VAL A 114 -7.10 8.62 -9.86
CA VAL A 114 -7.76 7.42 -10.37
C VAL A 114 -7.30 7.17 -11.80
N VAL A 115 -6.75 6.00 -12.05
CA VAL A 115 -6.19 5.61 -13.35
C VAL A 115 -6.84 4.32 -13.88
N ASN A 116 -6.70 4.07 -15.17
CA ASN A 116 -7.05 2.78 -15.77
C ASN A 116 -5.86 1.80 -15.69
N GLN A 117 -6.05 0.59 -16.21
CA GLN A 117 -5.03 -0.47 -16.25
C GLN A 117 -3.72 -0.11 -16.97
N ASN A 118 -3.71 0.97 -17.77
CA ASN A 118 -2.54 1.48 -18.49
C ASN A 118 -1.96 2.74 -17.81
N LEU A 119 -2.32 3.00 -16.54
CA LEU A 119 -1.95 4.18 -15.76
C LEU A 119 -2.38 5.51 -16.40
N SER A 120 -3.35 5.50 -17.33
CA SER A 120 -3.91 6.72 -17.90
C SER A 120 -4.94 7.33 -16.93
N PRO A 121 -4.82 8.62 -16.59
CA PRO A 121 -5.72 9.25 -15.63
C PRO A 121 -7.19 9.24 -16.09
N ILE A 122 -8.08 8.80 -15.20
CA ILE A 122 -9.54 8.87 -15.33
C ILE A 122 -10.08 10.06 -14.53
N HIS A 123 -9.55 10.27 -13.32
CA HIS A 123 -9.94 11.38 -12.45
C HIS A 123 -8.74 11.86 -11.63
N SER A 124 -8.63 13.17 -11.42
CA SER A 124 -7.50 13.80 -10.74
C SER A 124 -7.47 13.63 -9.22
N SER A 125 -8.59 13.27 -8.61
CA SER A 125 -8.75 13.10 -7.17
C SER A 125 -9.69 11.95 -6.84
N PHE A 126 -9.22 10.99 -6.07
CA PHE A 126 -10.02 9.91 -5.51
C PHE A 126 -11.06 10.47 -4.52
N PHE A 127 -10.67 11.46 -3.72
CA PHE A 127 -11.58 12.06 -2.75
C PHE A 127 -12.77 12.76 -3.40
N GLU A 128 -12.55 13.45 -4.50
CA GLU A 128 -13.63 14.06 -5.28
C GLU A 128 -14.49 13.00 -5.97
N TYR A 129 -13.86 12.02 -6.62
CA TYR A 129 -14.55 10.96 -7.35
C TYR A 129 -15.52 10.15 -6.48
N TYR A 130 -15.09 9.79 -5.27
CA TYR A 130 -15.90 9.04 -4.32
C TYR A 130 -16.65 9.92 -3.31
N ASN A 131 -16.55 11.25 -3.44
CA ASN A 131 -17.11 12.22 -2.49
C ASN A 131 -16.63 11.90 -1.05
N SER A 132 -15.35 11.63 -0.90
CA SER A 132 -14.73 11.36 0.40
C SER A 132 -14.72 12.62 1.25
N GLY A 133 -14.75 12.49 2.57
CA GLY A 133 -14.71 13.66 3.42
C GLY A 133 -14.76 13.38 4.90
N LYS A 134 -14.45 14.39 5.68
CA LYS A 134 -14.41 14.34 7.13
C LYS A 134 -15.81 14.10 7.71
N GLY A 135 -15.86 13.43 8.86
CA GLY A 135 -17.08 13.23 9.63
C GLY A 135 -17.33 11.75 9.96
N ILE A 136 -17.53 11.48 11.26
CA ILE A 136 -17.73 10.13 11.77
C ILE A 136 -18.98 9.49 11.14
N LEU A 137 -20.11 10.18 11.16
CA LEU A 137 -21.38 9.66 10.64
C LEU A 137 -21.28 9.33 9.14
N LYS A 138 -20.65 10.20 8.34
CA LYS A 138 -20.47 9.97 6.90
C LYS A 138 -19.66 8.69 6.66
N ASN A 139 -18.59 8.48 7.39
CA ASN A 139 -17.69 7.35 7.21
C ASN A 139 -18.21 6.03 7.84
N ILE A 140 -19.12 6.10 8.81
CA ILE A 140 -19.84 4.90 9.29
C ILE A 140 -20.82 4.41 8.22
N ILE A 141 -21.53 5.33 7.55
CA ILE A 141 -22.52 4.96 6.53
C ILE A 141 -21.85 4.55 5.21
N LYS A 142 -20.80 5.27 4.82
CA LYS A 142 -20.03 5.01 3.59
C LYS A 142 -18.56 5.33 3.85
N CYS A 143 -17.77 4.30 4.18
CA CYS A 143 -16.31 4.44 4.19
C CYS A 143 -15.84 4.71 2.75
N SER A 144 -15.34 5.91 2.51
CA SER A 144 -14.89 6.36 1.20
C SER A 144 -13.39 6.65 1.15
N TYR A 145 -12.62 6.19 2.14
CA TYR A 145 -11.18 6.25 2.14
C TYR A 145 -10.59 4.95 1.56
N CYS A 146 -9.58 5.10 0.72
CA CYS A 146 -8.83 3.97 0.17
C CYS A 146 -7.81 3.48 1.20
N GLY A 147 -7.84 2.18 1.50
CA GLY A 147 -6.90 1.55 2.44
C GLY A 147 -5.45 1.73 2.01
N ALA A 148 -5.16 1.59 0.71
CA ALA A 148 -3.84 1.80 0.11
C ALA A 148 -3.27 3.23 0.25
N CYS A 149 -4.10 4.18 0.65
CA CYS A 149 -3.70 5.57 0.87
C CYS A 149 -3.47 5.89 2.35
N ILE A 150 -3.55 4.91 3.25
CA ILE A 150 -3.46 5.09 4.70
C ILE A 150 -2.05 4.80 5.19
N ALA A 151 -1.58 5.67 6.10
CA ALA A 151 -0.40 5.41 6.93
C ALA A 151 -0.69 5.86 8.37
N PHE A 152 -0.08 5.18 9.34
CA PHE A 152 -0.30 5.39 10.78
C PHE A 152 0.91 4.98 11.62
N ASN A 153 0.92 5.36 12.90
CA ASN A 153 1.87 4.94 13.92
C ASN A 153 1.29 3.89 14.88
#